data_cda78f4006056ec517014ea0cb1ca28f
#
_entry.id   cda78f4006056ec517014ea0cb1ca28f
#
_cell.length_a   1.000
_cell.length_b   1.000
_cell.length_c   1.000
_cell.angle_alpha   90.00
_cell.angle_beta   90.00
_cell.angle_gamma   90.00
#
_symmetry.space_group_name_H-M   'P 1'
#
loop_
_entity.id
_entity.type
_entity.pdbx_description
1 polymer ?
#
loop_
_entity_poly.entity_id
_entity_poly.type
_entity_poly.pdbx_seq_one_letter_code
_entity_poly.pdbx_strand_id
1 'polypeptide(L)'
;MIVTESFLPALNGVTTSVCKVLENLRARGHDALVIAPGTSPWSPTMTPERYAGYPVHSVTSVPVRQFRVGLPSYEIETVLHRFRPDVMHVASPFVLGVRGLTAARALGIPSVAVYQTDMPSYIRQHSGPAGNLTARAAWRWIRRIHQQADLTLAPSTAALHDLRANDVPRVALWGRGVDADLFHPDRREDPQTQALRRRLAPHGEVLLGYVGRLAPEKELHRLVELARVPGTRLVLVGEGPSRELLESQLPGAAFLGRQEGLDLARAYGAFDLFVHTGTRETFGQTLQEAAAAGLPVVAPARGGPLDLVEVGVTGQLFDPDAPGALAAAVRPLVAPGAAAQRGAMGREARRRVVERSWPALVDQLVDHYATAMGAAAVSVA
;
A
#
# COMPACT_ATOMS: atom_id res chain seq x y z
N MET A 1 -9.40 -18.40 6.82
CA MET A 1 -10.46 -17.39 6.59
C MET A 1 -9.83 -16.01 6.54
N ILE A 2 -10.30 -15.10 5.68
CA ILE A 2 -9.80 -13.71 5.61
C ILE A 2 -10.94 -12.74 5.97
N VAL A 3 -10.70 -11.87 6.97
CA VAL A 3 -11.62 -10.78 7.34
C VAL A 3 -11.00 -9.45 6.93
N THR A 4 -11.72 -8.65 6.18
CA THR A 4 -11.22 -7.37 5.67
C THR A 4 -12.28 -6.26 5.76
N GLU A 5 -11.85 -5.03 6.07
CA GLU A 5 -12.73 -3.84 6.05
C GLU A 5 -12.86 -3.23 4.66
N SER A 6 -12.00 -3.64 3.72
CA SER A 6 -12.02 -3.14 2.35
C SER A 6 -11.87 -4.28 1.36
N PHE A 7 -12.82 -4.37 0.47
CA PHE A 7 -12.84 -5.36 -0.60
C PHE A 7 -13.47 -4.76 -1.87
N LEU A 8 -13.46 -5.54 -2.96
CA LEU A 8 -14.11 -5.14 -4.20
C LEU A 8 -15.57 -4.75 -3.97
N PRO A 9 -16.10 -3.75 -4.66
CA PRO A 9 -15.51 -3.00 -5.79
C PRO A 9 -14.57 -1.85 -5.39
N ALA A 10 -14.37 -1.59 -4.09
CA ALA A 10 -13.48 -0.53 -3.64
C ALA A 10 -12.02 -0.93 -3.84
N LEU A 11 -11.31 -0.21 -4.73
CA LEU A 11 -9.90 -0.46 -5.04
C LEU A 11 -8.98 0.45 -4.19
N ASN A 12 -8.15 -0.16 -3.38
CA ASN A 12 -7.09 0.46 -2.59
C ASN A 12 -6.01 -0.57 -2.24
N GLY A 13 -4.94 -0.15 -1.58
CA GLY A 13 -3.82 -1.05 -1.27
C GLY A 13 -4.18 -2.25 -0.38
N VAL A 14 -5.21 -2.14 0.47
CA VAL A 14 -5.71 -3.28 1.28
C VAL A 14 -6.42 -4.29 0.37
N THR A 15 -7.35 -3.82 -0.44
CA THR A 15 -8.09 -4.65 -1.41
C THR A 15 -7.14 -5.37 -2.35
N THR A 16 -6.17 -4.66 -2.94
CA THR A 16 -5.17 -5.26 -3.84
C THR A 16 -4.37 -6.36 -3.12
N SER A 17 -3.92 -6.11 -1.89
CA SER A 17 -3.19 -7.10 -1.10
C SER A 17 -4.03 -8.35 -0.83
N VAL A 18 -5.28 -8.19 -0.40
CA VAL A 18 -6.19 -9.32 -0.15
C VAL A 18 -6.46 -10.12 -1.42
N CYS A 19 -6.71 -9.45 -2.54
CA CYS A 19 -6.91 -10.11 -3.84
C CYS A 19 -5.68 -10.95 -4.24
N LYS A 20 -4.49 -10.38 -4.13
CA LYS A 20 -3.24 -11.08 -4.48
C LYS A 20 -2.94 -12.23 -3.52
N VAL A 21 -3.25 -12.10 -2.24
CA VAL A 21 -3.16 -13.20 -1.27
C VAL A 21 -4.11 -14.33 -1.68
N LEU A 22 -5.37 -14.04 -1.98
CA LEU A 22 -6.35 -15.05 -2.39
C LEU A 22 -5.93 -15.79 -3.67
N GLU A 23 -5.50 -15.05 -4.71
CA GLU A 23 -5.01 -15.63 -5.97
C GLU A 23 -3.86 -16.64 -5.70
N ASN A 24 -2.92 -16.24 -4.86
CA ASN A 24 -1.75 -17.05 -4.54
C ASN A 24 -2.06 -18.23 -3.59
N LEU A 25 -2.98 -18.09 -2.64
CA LEU A 25 -3.48 -19.21 -1.84
C LEU A 25 -4.19 -20.25 -2.70
N ARG A 26 -4.97 -19.80 -3.70
CA ARG A 26 -5.64 -20.69 -4.66
C ARG A 26 -4.64 -21.49 -5.48
N ALA A 27 -3.58 -20.86 -5.96
CA ALA A 27 -2.54 -21.52 -6.71
C ALA A 27 -1.80 -22.61 -5.90
N ARG A 28 -1.82 -22.51 -4.55
CA ARG A 28 -1.22 -23.48 -3.62
C ARG A 28 -2.21 -24.52 -3.10
N GLY A 29 -3.46 -24.51 -3.55
CA GLY A 29 -4.47 -25.48 -3.14
C GLY A 29 -5.04 -25.27 -1.73
N HIS A 30 -4.82 -24.10 -1.11
CA HIS A 30 -5.46 -23.76 0.16
C HIS A 30 -6.92 -23.41 -0.05
N ASP A 31 -7.77 -23.73 0.93
CA ASP A 31 -9.14 -23.23 1.01
C ASP A 31 -9.21 -21.89 1.71
N ALA A 32 -10.10 -21.02 1.23
CA ALA A 32 -10.35 -19.73 1.87
C ALA A 32 -11.82 -19.31 1.78
N LEU A 33 -12.23 -18.46 2.72
CA LEU A 33 -13.48 -17.72 2.72
C LEU A 33 -13.19 -16.28 3.10
N VAL A 34 -13.76 -15.32 2.40
CA VAL A 34 -13.62 -13.90 2.70
C VAL A 34 -14.85 -13.37 3.42
N ILE A 35 -14.66 -12.60 4.48
CA ILE A 35 -15.69 -11.78 5.10
C ILE A 35 -15.36 -10.32 4.85
N ALA A 36 -16.29 -9.60 4.22
CA ALA A 36 -16.10 -8.20 3.82
C ALA A 36 -17.39 -7.38 3.96
N PRO A 37 -17.29 -6.03 4.04
CA PRO A 37 -18.48 -5.18 4.01
C PRO A 37 -19.24 -5.32 2.69
N GLY A 38 -20.54 -5.57 2.76
CA GLY A 38 -21.42 -5.60 1.60
C GLY A 38 -21.67 -4.21 1.03
N THR A 39 -21.95 -4.12 -0.25
CA THR A 39 -22.47 -2.91 -0.88
C THR A 39 -23.98 -2.81 -0.70
N SER A 40 -24.54 -1.60 -0.81
CA SER A 40 -25.99 -1.43 -0.84
C SER A 40 -26.58 -2.16 -2.05
N PRO A 41 -27.77 -2.80 -1.93
CA PRO A 41 -28.46 -3.37 -3.08
C PRO A 41 -28.71 -2.38 -4.23
N TRP A 42 -28.73 -1.08 -3.91
CA TRP A 42 -28.89 0.01 -4.87
C TRP A 42 -27.57 0.57 -5.41
N SER A 43 -26.43 -0.04 -5.04
CA SER A 43 -25.13 0.38 -5.57
C SER A 43 -25.00 -0.06 -7.03
N PRO A 44 -24.46 0.78 -7.93
CA PRO A 44 -24.21 0.39 -9.32
C PRO A 44 -23.15 -0.74 -9.42
N THR A 45 -22.36 -0.94 -8.37
CA THR A 45 -21.36 -2.00 -8.28
C THR A 45 -21.53 -2.75 -6.96
N MET A 46 -21.57 -4.07 -7.02
CA MET A 46 -21.79 -4.92 -5.85
C MET A 46 -20.50 -5.60 -5.40
N THR A 47 -20.41 -5.91 -4.10
CA THR A 47 -19.38 -6.81 -3.59
C THR A 47 -19.57 -8.17 -4.27
N PRO A 48 -18.53 -8.76 -4.88
CA PRO A 48 -18.68 -10.03 -5.59
C PRO A 48 -18.99 -11.16 -4.61
N GLU A 49 -19.83 -12.11 -5.03
CA GLU A 49 -20.12 -13.31 -4.23
C GLU A 49 -18.97 -14.32 -4.22
N ARG A 50 -18.06 -14.22 -5.21
CA ARG A 50 -16.86 -15.06 -5.32
C ARG A 50 -15.68 -14.25 -5.85
N TYR A 51 -14.48 -14.59 -5.38
CA TYR A 51 -13.22 -14.07 -5.91
C TYR A 51 -12.14 -15.16 -5.91
N ALA A 52 -11.37 -15.26 -6.99
CA ALA A 52 -10.37 -16.32 -7.19
C ALA A 52 -10.90 -17.75 -6.89
N GLY A 53 -12.18 -17.98 -7.12
CA GLY A 53 -12.86 -19.25 -6.82
C GLY A 53 -13.34 -19.41 -5.37
N TYR A 54 -13.03 -18.51 -4.48
CA TYR A 54 -13.45 -18.52 -3.07
C TYR A 54 -14.77 -17.79 -2.83
N PRO A 55 -15.61 -18.25 -1.89
CA PRO A 55 -16.82 -17.53 -1.50
C PRO A 55 -16.48 -16.24 -0.75
N VAL A 56 -17.27 -15.20 -1.00
CA VAL A 56 -17.21 -13.93 -0.28
C VAL A 56 -18.53 -13.76 0.48
N HIS A 57 -18.45 -13.78 1.80
CA HIS A 57 -19.56 -13.48 2.68
C HIS A 57 -19.62 -11.98 2.96
N SER A 58 -20.61 -11.30 2.40
CA SER A 58 -20.80 -9.88 2.64
C SER A 58 -21.66 -9.63 3.87
N VAL A 59 -21.12 -8.84 4.81
CA VAL A 59 -21.88 -8.42 6.01
C VAL A 59 -22.54 -7.06 5.77
N THR A 60 -23.64 -6.81 6.49
CA THR A 60 -24.31 -5.50 6.47
C THR A 60 -23.31 -4.40 6.79
N SER A 61 -23.34 -3.31 6.03
CA SER A 61 -22.42 -2.22 6.17
C SER A 61 -23.07 -0.85 5.99
N VAL A 62 -22.47 0.18 6.58
CA VAL A 62 -22.90 1.57 6.43
C VAL A 62 -21.82 2.38 5.72
N PRO A 63 -22.19 3.35 4.86
CA PRO A 63 -21.22 4.25 4.26
C PRO A 63 -20.73 5.26 5.30
N VAL A 64 -19.41 5.39 5.41
CA VAL A 64 -18.77 6.40 6.27
C VAL A 64 -17.75 7.16 5.39
N ARG A 65 -18.10 8.36 4.97
CA ARG A 65 -17.35 9.14 3.97
C ARG A 65 -17.15 8.30 2.68
N GLN A 66 -15.91 8.00 2.32
CA GLN A 66 -15.54 7.24 1.12
C GLN A 66 -15.33 5.73 1.39
N PHE A 67 -15.52 5.27 2.62
CA PHE A 67 -15.36 3.88 3.02
C PHE A 67 -16.70 3.27 3.41
N ARG A 68 -16.78 1.95 3.43
CA ARG A 68 -17.88 1.22 4.04
C ARG A 68 -17.36 0.56 5.30
N VAL A 69 -18.14 0.65 6.37
CA VAL A 69 -17.83 0.02 7.65
C VAL A 69 -18.82 -1.12 7.86
N GLY A 70 -18.32 -2.33 7.98
CA GLY A 70 -19.13 -3.50 8.29
C GLY A 70 -19.70 -3.38 9.70
N LEU A 71 -21.00 -3.62 9.85
CA LEU A 71 -21.61 -3.63 11.16
C LEU A 71 -21.20 -4.91 11.90
N PRO A 72 -20.87 -4.82 13.20
CA PRO A 72 -20.61 -5.99 14.01
C PRO A 72 -21.88 -6.81 14.12
N SER A 73 -21.86 -8.02 13.59
CA SER A 73 -23.00 -8.96 13.64
C SER A 73 -22.54 -10.32 14.14
N TYR A 74 -23.46 -11.11 14.65
CA TYR A 74 -23.19 -12.52 15.02
C TYR A 74 -23.00 -13.44 13.80
N GLU A 75 -23.12 -12.92 12.59
CA GLU A 75 -22.88 -13.67 11.36
C GLU A 75 -21.45 -14.21 11.28
N ILE A 76 -20.47 -13.46 11.83
CA ILE A 76 -19.06 -13.88 11.83
C ILE A 76 -18.90 -15.20 12.59
N GLU A 77 -19.46 -15.32 13.79
CA GLU A 77 -19.39 -16.53 14.59
C GLU A 77 -20.09 -17.70 13.88
N THR A 78 -21.24 -17.45 13.27
CA THR A 78 -21.97 -18.47 12.50
C THR A 78 -21.12 -18.98 11.33
N VAL A 79 -20.46 -18.07 10.59
CA VAL A 79 -19.59 -18.41 9.48
C VAL A 79 -18.36 -19.18 9.97
N LEU A 80 -17.75 -18.78 11.10
CA LEU A 80 -16.62 -19.45 11.72
C LEU A 80 -16.97 -20.90 12.13
N HIS A 81 -18.09 -21.10 12.79
CA HIS A 81 -18.56 -22.43 13.17
C HIS A 81 -18.81 -23.34 11.97
N ARG A 82 -19.34 -22.79 10.89
CA ARG A 82 -19.64 -23.54 9.67
C ARG A 82 -18.39 -23.85 8.86
N PHE A 83 -17.50 -22.87 8.66
CA PHE A 83 -16.31 -23.02 7.81
C PHE A 83 -15.14 -23.70 8.56
N ARG A 84 -15.03 -23.53 9.88
CA ARG A 84 -13.96 -24.09 10.75
C ARG A 84 -12.56 -23.83 10.21
N PRO A 85 -12.14 -22.56 10.08
CA PRO A 85 -10.81 -22.26 9.56
C PRO A 85 -9.72 -22.67 10.53
N ASP A 86 -8.59 -23.16 10.01
CA ASP A 86 -7.38 -23.45 10.79
C ASP A 86 -6.73 -22.15 11.29
N VAL A 87 -6.89 -21.05 10.53
CA VAL A 87 -6.35 -19.72 10.87
C VAL A 87 -7.27 -18.62 10.38
N MET A 88 -7.35 -17.53 11.16
CA MET A 88 -8.00 -16.29 10.75
C MET A 88 -6.97 -15.22 10.40
N HIS A 89 -7.01 -14.73 9.15
CA HIS A 89 -6.25 -13.56 8.70
C HIS A 89 -7.15 -12.32 8.76
N VAL A 90 -6.79 -11.35 9.59
CA VAL A 90 -7.46 -10.06 9.67
C VAL A 90 -6.63 -9.02 8.92
N ALA A 91 -7.03 -8.75 7.67
CA ALA A 91 -6.26 -7.91 6.75
C ALA A 91 -6.26 -6.43 7.15
N SER A 92 -7.27 -5.97 7.88
CA SER A 92 -7.32 -4.63 8.48
C SER A 92 -8.18 -4.67 9.73
N PRO A 93 -7.58 -4.67 10.93
CA PRO A 93 -8.31 -4.80 12.18
C PRO A 93 -8.95 -3.44 12.57
N PHE A 94 -10.12 -3.16 12.01
CA PHE A 94 -10.95 -2.02 12.38
C PHE A 94 -12.24 -2.53 13.05
N VAL A 95 -13.44 -2.17 12.62
CA VAL A 95 -14.69 -2.61 13.26
C VAL A 95 -14.95 -4.11 13.05
N LEU A 96 -15.00 -4.52 11.79
CA LEU A 96 -15.25 -5.91 11.40
C LEU A 96 -14.10 -6.83 11.82
N GLY A 97 -12.85 -6.36 11.61
CA GLY A 97 -11.67 -7.10 11.99
C GLY A 97 -11.55 -7.30 13.50
N VAL A 98 -11.92 -6.31 14.33
CA VAL A 98 -11.96 -6.46 15.80
C VAL A 98 -12.98 -7.53 16.21
N ARG A 99 -14.16 -7.53 15.58
CA ARG A 99 -15.18 -8.55 15.83
C ARG A 99 -14.67 -9.94 15.45
N GLY A 100 -13.98 -10.04 14.29
CA GLY A 100 -13.32 -11.28 13.85
C GLY A 100 -12.31 -11.79 14.87
N LEU A 101 -11.38 -10.95 15.34
CA LEU A 101 -10.38 -11.33 16.35
C LEU A 101 -11.04 -11.79 17.65
N THR A 102 -12.08 -11.07 18.11
CA THR A 102 -12.82 -11.46 19.32
C THR A 102 -13.48 -12.83 19.17
N ALA A 103 -14.12 -13.08 18.02
CA ALA A 103 -14.75 -14.35 17.74
C ALA A 103 -13.74 -15.49 17.57
N ALA A 104 -12.63 -15.26 16.87
CA ALA A 104 -11.56 -16.24 16.74
C ALA A 104 -11.01 -16.67 18.10
N ARG A 105 -10.69 -15.68 18.96
CA ARG A 105 -10.20 -15.95 20.31
C ARG A 105 -11.20 -16.73 21.16
N ALA A 106 -12.48 -16.42 21.08
CA ALA A 106 -13.54 -17.13 21.81
C ALA A 106 -13.66 -18.61 21.36
N LEU A 107 -13.36 -18.88 20.09
CA LEU A 107 -13.43 -20.21 19.49
C LEU A 107 -12.08 -20.97 19.50
N GLY A 108 -11.01 -20.37 20.05
CA GLY A 108 -9.68 -20.97 20.03
C GLY A 108 -9.05 -21.06 18.63
N ILE A 109 -9.49 -20.23 17.67
CA ILE A 109 -8.98 -20.20 16.31
C ILE A 109 -7.74 -19.27 16.26
N PRO A 110 -6.56 -19.77 15.85
CA PRO A 110 -5.36 -18.97 15.67
C PRO A 110 -5.61 -17.78 14.74
N SER A 111 -5.02 -16.63 15.05
CA SER A 111 -5.30 -15.39 14.30
C SER A 111 -4.05 -14.58 13.98
N VAL A 112 -4.01 -14.03 12.76
CA VAL A 112 -2.97 -13.15 12.26
C VAL A 112 -3.61 -11.82 11.87
N ALA A 113 -3.16 -10.72 12.46
CA ALA A 113 -3.63 -9.36 12.15
C ALA A 113 -2.58 -8.58 11.38
N VAL A 114 -2.97 -7.84 10.34
CA VAL A 114 -2.04 -7.03 9.54
C VAL A 114 -2.21 -5.54 9.84
N TYR A 115 -1.14 -4.88 10.26
CA TYR A 115 -1.11 -3.43 10.45
C TYR A 115 -0.89 -2.73 9.11
N GLN A 116 -1.94 -2.18 8.51
CA GLN A 116 -1.86 -1.60 7.15
C GLN A 116 -1.95 -0.08 7.09
N THR A 117 -2.41 0.58 8.17
CA THR A 117 -2.71 2.02 8.15
C THR A 117 -2.18 2.69 9.41
N ASP A 118 -1.36 3.71 9.22
CA ASP A 118 -0.86 4.56 10.34
C ASP A 118 -1.95 5.54 10.81
N MET A 119 -2.96 4.99 11.47
CA MET A 119 -4.06 5.76 12.08
C MET A 119 -3.57 6.79 13.11
N PRO A 120 -2.60 6.49 14.01
CA PRO A 120 -2.15 7.46 15.01
C PRO A 120 -1.53 8.71 14.40
N SER A 121 -0.70 8.57 13.38
CA SER A 121 -0.10 9.72 12.69
C SER A 121 -1.15 10.53 11.93
N TYR A 122 -2.13 9.87 11.32
CA TYR A 122 -3.26 10.54 10.69
C TYR A 122 -4.08 11.36 11.69
N ILE A 123 -4.44 10.77 12.84
CA ILE A 123 -5.20 11.42 13.91
C ILE A 123 -4.40 12.60 14.48
N ARG A 124 -3.11 12.42 14.77
CA ARG A 124 -2.24 13.47 15.32
C ARG A 124 -2.28 14.75 14.47
N GLN A 125 -2.23 14.59 13.14
CA GLN A 125 -2.21 15.74 12.25
C GLN A 125 -3.56 16.47 12.18
N HIS A 126 -4.67 15.75 12.29
CA HIS A 126 -6.00 16.32 12.09
C HIS A 126 -6.68 16.76 13.40
N SER A 127 -6.04 16.54 14.54
CA SER A 127 -6.60 16.87 15.86
C SER A 127 -6.02 18.17 16.48
N GLY A 128 -5.30 18.97 15.71
CA GLY A 128 -4.76 20.25 16.17
C GLY A 128 -3.97 20.14 17.49
N PRO A 129 -4.17 21.06 18.47
CA PRO A 129 -3.43 21.06 19.74
C PRO A 129 -3.61 19.77 20.57
N ALA A 130 -4.72 19.05 20.41
CA ALA A 130 -4.99 17.78 21.09
C ALA A 130 -4.32 16.56 20.42
N GLY A 131 -3.57 16.76 19.32
CA GLY A 131 -3.03 15.70 18.47
C GLY A 131 -2.19 14.65 19.19
N ASN A 132 -1.39 15.05 20.19
CA ASN A 132 -0.59 14.10 20.97
C ASN A 132 -1.43 13.23 21.91
N LEU A 133 -2.47 13.77 22.50
CA LEU A 133 -3.36 13.04 23.40
C LEU A 133 -4.21 12.03 22.59
N THR A 134 -4.75 12.49 21.47
CA THR A 134 -5.54 11.64 20.58
C THR A 134 -4.70 10.54 19.92
N ALA A 135 -3.43 10.81 19.57
CA ALA A 135 -2.51 9.80 19.07
C ALA A 135 -2.18 8.73 20.13
N ARG A 136 -1.99 9.14 21.42
CA ARG A 136 -1.83 8.17 22.52
C ARG A 136 -3.06 7.30 22.73
N ALA A 137 -4.26 7.87 22.59
CA ALA A 137 -5.50 7.12 22.66
C ALA A 137 -5.62 6.13 21.48
N ALA A 138 -5.24 6.56 20.28
CA ALA A 138 -5.19 5.70 19.10
C ALA A 138 -4.23 4.52 19.27
N TRP A 139 -3.02 4.77 19.81
CA TRP A 139 -2.06 3.69 20.10
C TRP A 139 -2.56 2.70 21.15
N ARG A 140 -3.21 3.17 22.23
CA ARG A 140 -3.85 2.28 23.21
C ARG A 140 -4.94 1.42 22.57
N TRP A 141 -5.71 1.99 21.65
CA TRP A 141 -6.75 1.26 20.92
C TRP A 141 -6.15 0.21 19.97
N ILE A 142 -5.11 0.58 19.18
CA ILE A 142 -4.38 -0.35 18.31
C ILE A 142 -3.78 -1.49 19.11
N ARG A 143 -3.08 -1.18 20.21
CA ARG A 143 -2.54 -2.21 21.11
C ARG A 143 -3.62 -3.15 21.61
N ARG A 144 -4.77 -2.62 22.07
CA ARG A 144 -5.89 -3.44 22.55
C ARG A 144 -6.47 -4.37 21.49
N ILE A 145 -6.45 -3.95 20.23
CA ILE A 145 -6.88 -4.80 19.12
C ILE A 145 -5.83 -5.87 18.83
N HIS A 146 -4.61 -5.45 18.55
CA HIS A 146 -3.55 -6.33 18.09
C HIS A 146 -3.09 -7.35 19.16
N GLN A 147 -3.25 -7.04 20.45
CA GLN A 147 -2.97 -8.01 21.51
C GLN A 147 -3.94 -9.20 21.53
N GLN A 148 -5.08 -9.14 20.83
CA GLN A 148 -6.00 -10.25 20.66
C GLN A 148 -5.53 -11.26 19.61
N ALA A 149 -4.71 -10.83 18.66
CA ALA A 149 -4.15 -11.70 17.62
C ALA A 149 -2.96 -12.51 18.15
N ASP A 150 -2.78 -13.71 17.65
CA ASP A 150 -1.63 -14.57 17.98
C ASP A 150 -0.36 -14.07 17.31
N LEU A 151 -0.48 -13.37 16.19
CA LEU A 151 0.62 -12.71 15.49
C LEU A 151 0.14 -11.40 14.85
N THR A 152 0.96 -10.35 14.93
CA THR A 152 0.74 -9.10 14.20
C THR A 152 1.79 -8.93 13.12
N LEU A 153 1.38 -8.63 11.88
CA LEU A 153 2.26 -8.40 10.75
C LEU A 153 2.41 -6.91 10.47
N ALA A 154 3.64 -6.45 10.45
CA ALA A 154 4.01 -5.07 10.12
C ALA A 154 4.55 -4.99 8.68
N PRO A 155 4.11 -4.01 7.85
CA PRO A 155 4.48 -3.94 6.43
C PRO A 155 5.90 -3.42 6.19
N SER A 156 6.52 -2.76 7.18
CA SER A 156 7.86 -2.19 7.08
C SER A 156 8.59 -2.23 8.43
N THR A 157 9.90 -2.07 8.38
CA THR A 157 10.75 -1.96 9.59
C THR A 157 10.32 -0.78 10.47
N ALA A 158 9.97 0.35 9.86
CA ALA A 158 9.47 1.52 10.58
C ALA A 158 8.16 1.20 11.33
N ALA A 159 7.19 0.57 10.65
CA ALA A 159 5.94 0.16 11.27
C ALA A 159 6.16 -0.91 12.37
N LEU A 160 7.11 -1.84 12.17
CA LEU A 160 7.50 -2.81 13.18
C LEU A 160 8.02 -2.14 14.45
N HIS A 161 8.90 -1.14 14.29
CA HIS A 161 9.46 -0.37 15.41
C HIS A 161 8.36 0.41 16.14
N ASP A 162 7.47 1.08 15.41
CA ASP A 162 6.35 1.84 15.99
C ASP A 162 5.41 0.95 16.81
N LEU A 163 5.06 -0.23 16.28
CA LEU A 163 4.24 -1.20 17.00
C LEU A 163 4.92 -1.68 18.29
N ARG A 164 6.21 -2.01 18.24
CA ARG A 164 7.00 -2.44 19.40
C ARG A 164 7.15 -1.33 20.44
N ALA A 165 7.42 -0.09 19.98
CA ALA A 165 7.54 1.09 20.86
C ALA A 165 6.23 1.45 21.57
N ASN A 166 5.09 0.97 21.06
CA ASN A 166 3.77 1.12 21.69
C ASN A 166 3.24 -0.18 22.31
N ASP A 167 4.14 -1.09 22.68
CA ASP A 167 3.89 -2.34 23.40
C ASP A 167 2.87 -3.27 22.70
N VAL A 168 2.84 -3.28 21.38
CA VAL A 168 2.07 -4.31 20.63
C VAL A 168 2.88 -5.61 20.66
N PRO A 169 2.33 -6.70 21.19
CA PRO A 169 3.07 -7.97 21.32
C PRO A 169 3.10 -8.74 20.01
N ARG A 170 4.02 -9.72 19.92
CA ARG A 170 4.07 -10.72 18.85
C ARG A 170 4.03 -10.10 17.45
N VAL A 171 4.96 -9.19 17.17
CA VAL A 171 5.05 -8.47 15.89
C VAL A 171 6.15 -9.07 15.03
N ALA A 172 5.82 -9.42 13.78
CA ALA A 172 6.74 -9.86 12.74
C ALA A 172 6.65 -8.95 11.50
N LEU A 173 7.70 -8.95 10.68
CA LEU A 173 7.73 -8.21 9.43
C LEU A 173 7.05 -9.03 8.32
N TRP A 174 6.15 -8.42 7.59
CA TRP A 174 5.57 -8.95 6.36
C TRP A 174 5.20 -7.81 5.41
N GLY A 175 5.98 -7.66 4.34
CA GLY A 175 5.80 -6.61 3.35
C GLY A 175 4.67 -6.90 2.37
N ARG A 176 4.74 -6.27 1.21
CA ARG A 176 3.81 -6.51 0.11
C ARG A 176 4.58 -6.94 -1.12
N GLY A 177 3.97 -7.80 -1.91
CA GLY A 177 4.51 -8.20 -3.20
C GLY A 177 4.30 -7.16 -4.29
N VAL A 178 5.03 -7.32 -5.37
CA VAL A 178 4.85 -6.55 -6.61
C VAL A 178 4.61 -7.50 -7.78
N ASP A 179 3.85 -7.02 -8.75
CA ASP A 179 3.64 -7.70 -10.05
C ASP A 179 4.74 -7.22 -11.01
N ALA A 180 5.89 -7.90 -10.99
CA ALA A 180 7.06 -7.53 -11.77
C ALA A 180 6.93 -7.88 -13.27
N ASP A 181 5.92 -8.66 -13.66
CA ASP A 181 5.58 -8.96 -15.05
C ASP A 181 4.71 -7.85 -15.65
N LEU A 182 3.76 -7.33 -14.87
CA LEU A 182 2.97 -6.19 -15.25
C LEU A 182 3.84 -4.92 -15.33
N PHE A 183 4.56 -4.62 -14.25
CA PHE A 183 5.49 -3.48 -14.15
C PHE A 183 6.88 -3.91 -14.60
N HIS A 184 7.10 -3.88 -15.92
CA HIS A 184 8.34 -4.35 -16.52
C HIS A 184 9.03 -3.21 -17.32
N PRO A 185 10.37 -3.12 -17.35
CA PRO A 185 11.08 -2.11 -18.12
C PRO A 185 10.75 -2.12 -19.61
N ASP A 186 10.44 -3.28 -20.19
CA ASP A 186 10.06 -3.44 -21.60
C ASP A 186 8.77 -2.67 -21.95
N ARG A 187 7.97 -2.26 -20.95
CA ARG A 187 6.83 -1.35 -21.18
C ARG A 187 7.26 -0.02 -21.78
N ARG A 188 8.52 0.36 -21.61
CA ARG A 188 9.09 1.55 -22.26
C ARG A 188 9.09 1.44 -23.78
N GLU A 189 9.23 0.25 -24.31
CA GLU A 189 9.27 -0.02 -25.75
C GLU A 189 7.88 -0.23 -26.36
N ASP A 190 6.84 -0.33 -25.54
CA ASP A 190 5.45 -0.42 -26.00
C ASP A 190 5.11 0.82 -26.86
N PRO A 191 4.55 0.64 -28.08
CA PRO A 191 4.21 1.75 -28.97
C PRO A 191 3.30 2.81 -28.33
N GLN A 192 2.37 2.41 -27.45
CA GLN A 192 1.50 3.36 -26.74
C GLN A 192 2.26 4.13 -25.67
N THR A 193 3.20 3.50 -24.98
CA THR A 193 4.12 4.19 -24.04
C THR A 193 4.98 5.20 -24.79
N GLN A 194 5.52 4.84 -25.94
CA GLN A 194 6.32 5.74 -26.78
C GLN A 194 5.49 6.93 -27.29
N ALA A 195 4.23 6.68 -27.70
CA ALA A 195 3.33 7.75 -28.09
C ALA A 195 2.99 8.68 -26.89
N LEU A 196 2.78 8.11 -25.70
CA LEU A 196 2.57 8.87 -24.47
C LEU A 196 3.79 9.73 -24.15
N ARG A 197 4.99 9.19 -24.22
CA ARG A 197 6.25 9.94 -23.99
C ARG A 197 6.40 11.11 -24.94
N ARG A 198 6.20 10.90 -26.26
CA ARG A 198 6.29 12.01 -27.24
C ARG A 198 5.34 13.15 -26.93
N ARG A 199 4.14 12.84 -26.44
CA ARG A 199 3.16 13.84 -26.01
C ARG A 199 3.56 14.54 -24.72
N LEU A 200 4.13 13.80 -23.77
CA LEU A 200 4.51 14.33 -22.45
C LEU A 200 5.84 15.07 -22.44
N ALA A 201 6.78 14.69 -23.31
CA ALA A 201 8.12 15.24 -23.39
C ALA A 201 8.46 15.67 -24.84
N PRO A 202 7.73 16.65 -25.43
CA PRO A 202 7.91 17.03 -26.84
C PRO A 202 9.29 17.65 -27.11
N HIS A 203 9.97 18.17 -26.10
CA HIS A 203 11.31 18.78 -26.21
C HIS A 203 12.41 17.93 -25.54
N GLY A 204 12.10 16.65 -25.21
CA GLY A 204 13.06 15.75 -24.58
C GLY A 204 13.22 15.93 -23.07
N GLU A 205 12.20 16.49 -22.41
CA GLU A 205 12.17 16.67 -20.95
C GLU A 205 12.31 15.34 -20.22
N VAL A 206 12.97 15.36 -19.07
CA VAL A 206 13.02 14.24 -18.13
C VAL A 206 11.66 14.16 -17.41
N LEU A 207 10.95 13.05 -17.55
CA LEU A 207 9.64 12.84 -16.96
C LEU A 207 9.75 12.38 -15.52
N LEU A 208 9.28 13.24 -14.59
CA LEU A 208 9.18 12.95 -13.16
C LEU A 208 7.79 12.44 -12.85
N GLY A 209 7.66 11.14 -12.59
CA GLY A 209 6.37 10.50 -12.37
C GLY A 209 5.97 10.47 -10.90
N TYR A 210 4.71 10.74 -10.62
CA TYR A 210 4.03 10.45 -9.36
C TYR A 210 2.82 9.55 -9.65
N VAL A 211 2.63 8.53 -8.83
CA VAL A 211 1.43 7.67 -8.88
C VAL A 211 0.83 7.58 -7.48
N GLY A 212 -0.46 7.85 -7.38
CA GLY A 212 -1.19 7.72 -6.11
C GLY A 212 -2.39 8.64 -6.03
N ARG A 213 -3.11 8.52 -4.91
CA ARG A 213 -4.24 9.40 -4.63
C ARG A 213 -3.78 10.85 -4.49
N LEU A 214 -4.48 11.78 -5.15
CA LEU A 214 -4.20 13.21 -5.06
C LEU A 214 -4.91 13.79 -3.82
N ALA A 215 -4.31 13.60 -2.64
CA ALA A 215 -4.91 13.94 -1.35
C ALA A 215 -3.88 14.55 -0.37
N PRO A 216 -4.35 15.33 0.63
CA PRO A 216 -3.47 16.07 1.54
C PRO A 216 -2.45 15.20 2.27
N GLU A 217 -2.81 13.96 2.64
CA GLU A 217 -1.92 13.01 3.32
C GLU A 217 -0.73 12.54 2.48
N LYS A 218 -0.77 12.77 1.16
CA LYS A 218 0.36 12.48 0.24
C LYS A 218 1.32 13.66 0.07
N GLU A 219 1.05 14.78 0.73
CA GLU A 219 1.94 15.96 0.81
C GLU A 219 2.42 16.47 -0.56
N LEU A 220 1.54 16.44 -1.57
CA LEU A 220 1.86 16.75 -2.97
C LEU A 220 2.24 18.23 -3.20
N HIS A 221 1.98 19.13 -2.25
CA HIS A 221 2.48 20.49 -2.25
C HIS A 221 4.02 20.56 -2.38
N ARG A 222 4.75 19.52 -1.94
CA ARG A 222 6.22 19.43 -2.10
C ARG A 222 6.65 19.34 -3.57
N LEU A 223 5.80 18.85 -4.46
CA LEU A 223 6.12 18.77 -5.90
C LEU A 223 6.31 20.15 -6.54
N VAL A 224 5.82 21.21 -5.90
CA VAL A 224 6.04 22.59 -6.36
C VAL A 224 7.54 22.95 -6.45
N GLU A 225 8.37 22.36 -5.59
CA GLU A 225 9.83 22.52 -5.67
C GLU A 225 10.39 22.02 -7.01
N LEU A 226 9.78 20.98 -7.59
CA LEU A 226 10.25 20.36 -8.83
C LEU A 226 9.80 21.12 -10.09
N ALA A 227 8.73 21.92 -10.01
CA ALA A 227 8.28 22.75 -11.13
C ALA A 227 9.33 23.76 -11.60
N ARG A 228 10.32 24.04 -10.75
CA ARG A 228 11.44 24.96 -11.04
C ARG A 228 12.72 24.27 -11.46
N VAL A 229 12.72 22.93 -11.62
CA VAL A 229 13.89 22.16 -12.07
C VAL A 229 13.91 22.17 -13.60
N PRO A 230 14.91 22.83 -14.25
CA PRO A 230 14.93 22.95 -15.71
C PRO A 230 15.03 21.59 -16.40
N GLY A 231 14.47 21.49 -17.60
CA GLY A 231 14.53 20.29 -18.44
C GLY A 231 13.70 19.10 -17.91
N THR A 232 12.80 19.34 -16.94
CA THR A 232 11.95 18.31 -16.39
C THR A 232 10.47 18.62 -16.61
N ARG A 233 9.64 17.59 -16.58
CA ARG A 233 8.19 17.72 -16.56
C ARG A 233 7.60 16.75 -15.54
N LEU A 234 6.73 17.25 -14.67
CA LEU A 234 5.95 16.45 -13.74
C LEU A 234 4.78 15.76 -14.45
N VAL A 235 4.58 14.49 -14.13
CA VAL A 235 3.44 13.69 -14.59
C VAL A 235 2.78 13.04 -13.39
N LEU A 236 1.53 13.40 -13.11
CA LEU A 236 0.76 12.89 -11.98
C LEU A 236 -0.31 11.90 -12.48
N VAL A 237 -0.28 10.69 -11.90
CA VAL A 237 -1.27 9.63 -12.18
C VAL A 237 -2.08 9.39 -10.92
N GLY A 238 -3.38 9.56 -11.03
CA GLY A 238 -4.32 9.38 -9.93
C GLY A 238 -5.40 10.45 -9.90
N GLU A 239 -6.30 10.30 -8.95
CA GLU A 239 -7.41 11.21 -8.67
C GLU A 239 -7.48 11.52 -7.18
N GLY A 240 -8.16 12.60 -6.83
CA GLY A 240 -8.41 12.94 -5.44
C GLY A 240 -8.72 14.41 -5.21
N PRO A 241 -9.09 14.76 -3.96
CA PRO A 241 -9.59 16.08 -3.61
C PRO A 241 -8.59 17.23 -3.79
N SER A 242 -7.30 16.93 -3.93
CA SER A 242 -6.27 17.96 -4.13
C SER A 242 -5.99 18.27 -5.61
N ARG A 243 -6.70 17.62 -6.56
CA ARG A 243 -6.41 17.75 -7.99
C ARG A 243 -6.47 19.20 -8.48
N GLU A 244 -7.57 19.90 -8.26
CA GLU A 244 -7.76 21.29 -8.72
C GLU A 244 -6.69 22.24 -8.16
N LEU A 245 -6.36 22.07 -6.87
CA LEU A 245 -5.31 22.86 -6.24
C LEU A 245 -3.94 22.58 -6.88
N LEU A 246 -3.64 21.32 -7.18
CA LEU A 246 -2.37 20.93 -7.81
C LEU A 246 -2.28 21.44 -9.26
N GLU A 247 -3.35 21.38 -10.01
CA GLU A 247 -3.40 21.96 -11.38
C GLU A 247 -3.11 23.45 -11.36
N SER A 248 -3.61 24.19 -10.38
CA SER A 248 -3.31 25.63 -10.22
C SER A 248 -1.87 25.91 -9.80
N GLN A 249 -1.27 25.04 -8.97
CA GLN A 249 0.11 25.21 -8.48
C GLN A 249 1.18 24.67 -9.43
N LEU A 250 0.83 23.77 -10.32
CA LEU A 250 1.71 23.05 -11.24
C LEU A 250 1.23 23.17 -12.70
N PRO A 251 1.12 24.40 -13.26
CA PRO A 251 0.51 24.60 -14.59
C PRO A 251 1.26 23.92 -15.74
N GLY A 252 2.54 23.53 -15.53
CA GLY A 252 3.35 22.76 -16.50
C GLY A 252 3.26 21.24 -16.36
N ALA A 253 2.61 20.73 -15.32
CA ALA A 253 2.48 19.31 -15.08
C ALA A 253 1.40 18.67 -15.96
N ALA A 254 1.56 17.36 -16.22
CA ALA A 254 0.53 16.57 -16.88
C ALA A 254 -0.23 15.73 -15.85
N PHE A 255 -1.55 15.76 -15.92
CA PHE A 255 -2.45 14.96 -15.07
C PHE A 255 -3.14 13.90 -15.91
N LEU A 256 -2.80 12.64 -15.72
CA LEU A 256 -3.31 11.51 -16.52
C LEU A 256 -4.60 10.92 -15.95
N GLY A 257 -5.07 11.40 -14.79
CA GLY A 257 -6.20 10.79 -14.11
C GLY A 257 -5.86 9.42 -13.52
N ARG A 258 -6.87 8.68 -13.11
CA ARG A 258 -6.72 7.31 -12.60
C ARG A 258 -6.37 6.37 -13.73
N GLN A 259 -5.31 5.59 -13.55
CA GLN A 259 -4.88 4.53 -14.46
C GLN A 259 -4.82 3.20 -13.71
N GLU A 260 -5.08 2.10 -14.40
CA GLU A 260 -5.08 0.74 -13.84
C GLU A 260 -4.47 -0.27 -14.83
N GLY A 261 -4.05 -1.43 -14.31
CA GLY A 261 -3.55 -2.52 -15.14
C GLY A 261 -2.45 -2.09 -16.11
N LEU A 262 -2.63 -2.42 -17.39
CA LEU A 262 -1.62 -2.16 -18.40
C LEU A 262 -1.41 -0.65 -18.67
N ASP A 263 -2.44 0.17 -18.55
CA ASP A 263 -2.30 1.62 -18.76
C ASP A 263 -1.51 2.28 -17.63
N LEU A 264 -1.65 1.78 -16.39
CA LEU A 264 -0.80 2.18 -15.29
C LEU A 264 0.66 1.74 -15.54
N ALA A 265 0.88 0.51 -15.98
CA ALA A 265 2.23 0.00 -16.30
C ALA A 265 2.90 0.81 -17.43
N ARG A 266 2.15 1.22 -18.45
CA ARG A 266 2.60 2.13 -19.51
C ARG A 266 2.94 3.52 -18.98
N ALA A 267 2.19 4.03 -18.03
CA ALA A 267 2.52 5.30 -17.38
C ALA A 267 3.86 5.22 -16.65
N TYR A 268 4.11 4.15 -15.87
CA TYR A 268 5.44 3.92 -15.29
C TYR A 268 6.54 3.80 -16.36
N GLY A 269 6.31 3.03 -17.43
CA GLY A 269 7.24 2.91 -18.57
C GLY A 269 7.57 4.24 -19.24
N ALA A 270 6.66 5.22 -19.16
CA ALA A 270 6.87 6.56 -19.70
C ALA A 270 7.80 7.42 -18.84
N PHE A 271 7.96 7.17 -17.56
CA PHE A 271 8.76 7.99 -16.64
C PHE A 271 10.27 7.76 -16.78
N ASP A 272 11.05 8.71 -16.32
CA ASP A 272 12.52 8.63 -16.22
C ASP A 272 12.99 8.55 -14.76
N LEU A 273 12.16 9.06 -13.83
CA LEU A 273 12.39 9.09 -12.40
C LEU A 273 11.05 9.04 -11.69
N PHE A 274 10.91 8.23 -10.66
CA PHE A 274 9.73 8.20 -9.81
C PHE A 274 9.93 9.06 -8.57
N VAL A 275 8.94 9.88 -8.24
CA VAL A 275 8.98 10.77 -7.07
C VAL A 275 7.81 10.47 -6.14
N HIS A 276 8.11 10.26 -4.87
CA HIS A 276 7.14 10.12 -3.80
C HIS A 276 7.34 11.21 -2.75
N THR A 277 6.23 11.74 -2.20
CA THR A 277 6.30 12.90 -1.28
C THR A 277 5.68 12.63 0.08
N GLY A 278 4.84 11.61 0.21
CA GLY A 278 4.11 11.31 1.43
C GLY A 278 5.00 10.77 2.54
N THR A 279 5.02 11.43 3.69
CA THR A 279 5.84 11.03 4.85
C THR A 279 5.20 9.96 5.73
N ARG A 280 3.93 9.59 5.46
CA ARG A 280 3.14 8.60 6.23
C ARG A 280 2.92 7.31 5.47
N GLU A 281 3.85 6.99 4.60
CA GLU A 281 3.77 5.75 3.86
C GLU A 281 4.21 4.58 4.75
N THR A 282 3.26 3.71 5.10
CA THR A 282 3.56 2.53 5.92
C THR A 282 4.37 1.48 5.17
N PHE A 283 4.27 1.47 3.83
CA PHE A 283 5.01 0.53 3.00
C PHE A 283 5.60 1.21 1.76
N GLY A 284 4.77 1.66 0.80
CA GLY A 284 5.22 2.28 -0.44
C GLY A 284 5.03 1.39 -1.68
N GLN A 285 3.81 0.90 -1.89
CA GLN A 285 3.50 0.03 -3.03
C GLN A 285 3.92 0.64 -4.37
N THR A 286 3.66 1.93 -4.58
CA THR A 286 4.01 2.63 -5.82
C THR A 286 5.52 2.79 -6.03
N LEU A 287 6.32 2.79 -4.95
CA LEU A 287 7.78 2.76 -5.04
C LEU A 287 8.28 1.40 -5.55
N GLN A 288 7.66 0.30 -5.08
CA GLN A 288 7.97 -1.03 -5.60
C GLN A 288 7.56 -1.20 -7.06
N GLU A 289 6.41 -0.69 -7.45
CA GLU A 289 5.95 -0.70 -8.85
C GLU A 289 6.91 0.08 -9.75
N ALA A 290 7.37 1.26 -9.30
CA ALA A 290 8.40 2.04 -9.99
C ALA A 290 9.72 1.28 -10.11
N ALA A 291 10.19 0.68 -9.02
CA ALA A 291 11.40 -0.14 -9.01
C ALA A 291 11.27 -1.35 -9.95
N ALA A 292 10.11 -2.03 -9.96
CA ALA A 292 9.82 -3.14 -10.87
C ALA A 292 9.83 -2.70 -12.34
N ALA A 293 9.33 -1.49 -12.63
CA ALA A 293 9.41 -0.86 -13.95
C ALA A 293 10.82 -0.38 -14.33
N GLY A 294 11.83 -0.59 -13.47
CA GLY A 294 13.21 -0.20 -13.71
C GLY A 294 13.47 1.30 -13.53
N LEU A 295 12.71 1.97 -12.68
CA LEU A 295 12.87 3.40 -12.40
C LEU A 295 13.66 3.62 -11.10
N PRO A 296 14.59 4.58 -11.07
CA PRO A 296 15.10 5.09 -9.82
C PRO A 296 14.01 5.85 -9.07
N VAL A 297 14.09 5.84 -7.73
CA VAL A 297 13.07 6.41 -6.85
C VAL A 297 13.64 7.55 -6.03
N VAL A 298 12.92 8.67 -5.90
CA VAL A 298 13.21 9.73 -4.92
C VAL A 298 12.03 9.78 -3.95
N ALA A 299 12.31 9.60 -2.66
CA ALA A 299 11.30 9.49 -1.62
C ALA A 299 11.74 10.15 -0.30
N PRO A 300 10.82 10.48 0.63
CA PRO A 300 11.20 11.00 1.93
C PRO A 300 11.94 9.96 2.77
N ALA A 301 12.94 10.42 3.56
CA ALA A 301 13.68 9.59 4.52
C ALA A 301 12.80 9.26 5.74
N ARG A 302 11.62 8.67 5.52
CA ARG A 302 10.64 8.37 6.57
C ARG A 302 9.70 7.23 6.19
N GLY A 303 9.40 6.37 7.16
CA GLY A 303 8.44 5.27 6.99
C GLY A 303 8.91 4.17 6.05
N GLY A 304 7.98 3.62 5.27
CA GLY A 304 8.24 2.51 4.33
C GLY A 304 9.31 2.76 3.27
N PRO A 305 9.51 3.97 2.73
CA PRO A 305 10.59 4.28 1.82
C PRO A 305 12.00 3.91 2.32
N LEU A 306 12.24 3.90 3.63
CA LEU A 306 13.52 3.50 4.22
C LEU A 306 13.89 2.04 3.95
N ASP A 307 12.88 1.16 3.77
CA ASP A 307 13.09 -0.26 3.46
C ASP A 307 13.21 -0.55 1.95
N LEU A 308 12.82 0.43 1.11
CA LEU A 308 12.69 0.24 -0.32
C LEU A 308 13.76 0.95 -1.13
N VAL A 309 14.36 2.04 -0.59
CA VAL A 309 15.31 2.87 -1.31
C VAL A 309 16.68 2.81 -0.63
N GLU A 310 17.67 2.34 -1.36
CA GLU A 310 19.08 2.44 -0.98
C GLU A 310 19.70 3.64 -1.67
N VAL A 311 20.11 4.61 -0.84
CA VAL A 311 20.64 5.90 -1.29
C VAL A 311 21.86 5.72 -2.18
N GLY A 312 21.85 6.35 -3.36
CA GLY A 312 22.92 6.28 -4.34
C GLY A 312 22.94 5.00 -5.18
N VAL A 313 22.17 3.97 -4.83
CA VAL A 313 22.13 2.66 -5.49
C VAL A 313 20.83 2.41 -6.24
N THR A 314 19.68 2.56 -5.56
CA THR A 314 18.36 2.37 -6.17
C THR A 314 17.59 3.68 -6.33
N GLY A 315 18.07 4.75 -5.71
CA GLY A 315 17.41 6.05 -5.71
C GLY A 315 18.05 7.02 -4.73
N GLN A 316 17.24 7.99 -4.29
CA GLN A 316 17.63 8.98 -3.29
C GLN A 316 16.55 9.14 -2.22
N LEU A 317 16.97 9.41 -1.00
CA LEU A 317 16.09 9.81 0.09
C LEU A 317 16.33 11.29 0.40
N PHE A 318 15.26 12.05 0.61
CA PHE A 318 15.34 13.45 1.02
C PHE A 318 14.81 13.64 2.45
N ASP A 319 15.37 14.60 3.16
CA ASP A 319 14.83 15.01 4.47
C ASP A 319 13.54 15.82 4.25
N PRO A 320 12.38 15.31 4.68
CA PRO A 320 11.11 16.00 4.47
C PRO A 320 10.95 17.27 5.33
N ASP A 321 11.78 17.46 6.33
CA ASP A 321 11.73 18.63 7.22
C ASP A 321 12.66 19.76 6.73
N ALA A 322 13.53 19.48 5.74
CA ALA A 322 14.42 20.48 5.15
C ALA A 322 13.83 21.08 3.85
N PRO A 323 13.57 22.40 3.82
CA PRO A 323 13.10 23.07 2.61
C PRO A 323 14.06 22.89 1.42
N GLY A 324 13.50 22.58 0.24
CA GLY A 324 14.29 22.38 -0.98
C GLY A 324 15.00 21.02 -1.09
N ALA A 325 14.89 20.15 -0.07
CA ALA A 325 15.58 18.86 -0.05
C ALA A 325 15.09 17.91 -1.17
N LEU A 326 13.82 17.95 -1.53
CA LEU A 326 13.30 17.17 -2.64
C LEU A 326 13.94 17.60 -3.97
N ALA A 327 14.01 18.91 -4.25
CA ALA A 327 14.65 19.41 -5.44
C ALA A 327 16.17 19.12 -5.44
N ALA A 328 16.82 19.22 -4.29
CA ALA A 328 18.23 18.87 -4.14
C ALA A 328 18.52 17.39 -4.45
N ALA A 329 17.65 16.48 -4.02
CA ALA A 329 17.76 15.05 -4.32
C ALA A 329 17.49 14.71 -5.80
N VAL A 330 16.62 15.45 -6.48
CA VAL A 330 16.26 15.23 -7.88
C VAL A 330 17.30 15.81 -8.85
N ARG A 331 17.84 17.02 -8.60
CA ARG A 331 18.73 17.73 -9.52
C ARG A 331 19.91 16.91 -10.07
N PRO A 332 20.67 16.16 -9.28
CA PRO A 332 21.77 15.35 -9.80
C PRO A 332 21.29 14.27 -10.78
N LEU A 333 20.09 13.73 -10.57
CA LEU A 333 19.52 12.66 -11.39
C LEU A 333 18.92 13.17 -12.71
N VAL A 334 18.67 14.46 -12.86
CA VAL A 334 18.09 15.06 -14.07
C VAL A 334 19.08 15.95 -14.82
N ALA A 335 20.30 16.08 -14.31
CA ALA A 335 21.37 16.85 -14.96
C ALA A 335 21.68 16.28 -16.36
N PRO A 336 22.16 17.10 -17.28
CA PRO A 336 22.67 16.63 -18.57
C PRO A 336 23.68 15.50 -18.37
N GLY A 337 23.50 14.38 -19.10
CA GLY A 337 24.35 13.20 -18.97
C GLY A 337 23.97 12.20 -17.88
N ALA A 338 23.03 12.50 -16.99
CA ALA A 338 22.62 11.60 -15.90
C ALA A 338 21.77 10.38 -16.34
N ALA A 339 21.46 10.24 -17.63
CA ALA A 339 20.63 9.14 -18.13
C ALA A 339 21.22 7.76 -17.83
N ALA A 340 22.53 7.59 -17.99
CA ALA A 340 23.23 6.34 -17.66
C ALA A 340 23.13 6.00 -16.17
N GLN A 341 23.27 7.00 -15.30
CA GLN A 341 23.13 6.85 -13.85
C GLN A 341 21.71 6.44 -13.48
N ARG A 342 20.68 7.12 -14.00
CA ARG A 342 19.27 6.72 -13.80
C ARG A 342 19.02 5.28 -14.24
N GLY A 343 19.53 4.90 -15.42
CA GLY A 343 19.40 3.54 -15.93
C GLY A 343 20.09 2.50 -15.04
N ALA A 344 21.28 2.79 -14.50
CA ALA A 344 21.97 1.90 -13.57
C ALA A 344 21.20 1.73 -12.26
N MET A 345 20.73 2.84 -11.66
CA MET A 345 19.90 2.81 -10.45
C MET A 345 18.59 2.05 -10.66
N GLY A 346 17.92 2.26 -11.79
CA GLY A 346 16.65 1.57 -12.11
C GLY A 346 16.84 0.06 -12.28
N ARG A 347 17.94 -0.38 -12.95
CA ARG A 347 18.25 -1.82 -13.04
C ARG A 347 18.49 -2.45 -11.68
N GLU A 348 19.23 -1.76 -10.81
CA GLU A 348 19.50 -2.25 -9.47
C GLU A 348 18.23 -2.26 -8.59
N ALA A 349 17.39 -1.24 -8.71
CA ALA A 349 16.09 -1.20 -8.06
C ALA A 349 15.22 -2.40 -8.46
N ARG A 350 15.15 -2.71 -9.76
CA ARG A 350 14.43 -3.88 -10.26
C ARG A 350 15.02 -5.18 -9.73
N ARG A 351 16.33 -5.35 -9.80
CA ARG A 351 16.99 -6.57 -9.34
C ARG A 351 16.60 -6.94 -7.90
N ARG A 352 16.46 -5.94 -7.03
CA ARG A 352 16.10 -6.15 -5.62
C ARG A 352 14.61 -6.39 -5.41
N VAL A 353 13.77 -5.73 -6.21
CA VAL A 353 12.32 -5.81 -5.98
C VAL A 353 11.68 -7.06 -6.56
N VAL A 354 12.25 -7.67 -7.60
CA VAL A 354 11.71 -8.92 -8.18
C VAL A 354 11.71 -10.09 -7.21
N GLU A 355 12.60 -10.09 -6.22
CA GLU A 355 12.62 -11.05 -5.13
C GLU A 355 11.39 -10.92 -4.20
N ARG A 356 10.75 -9.76 -4.20
CA ARG A 356 9.53 -9.47 -3.42
C ARG A 356 8.26 -9.72 -4.25
N SER A 357 8.23 -10.82 -5.00
CA SER A 357 7.04 -11.19 -5.76
C SER A 357 5.87 -11.59 -4.85
N TRP A 358 4.63 -11.44 -5.32
CA TRP A 358 3.46 -11.90 -4.55
C TRP A 358 3.53 -13.38 -4.18
N PRO A 359 3.97 -14.32 -5.07
CA PRO A 359 4.18 -15.69 -4.65
C PRO A 359 5.12 -15.83 -3.45
N ALA A 360 6.31 -15.21 -3.48
CA ALA A 360 7.29 -15.29 -2.38
C ALA A 360 6.73 -14.71 -1.07
N LEU A 361 5.99 -13.58 -1.15
CA LEU A 361 5.39 -12.96 0.04
C LEU A 361 4.23 -13.80 0.60
N VAL A 362 3.50 -14.53 -0.23
CA VAL A 362 2.43 -15.42 0.26
C VAL A 362 3.03 -16.70 0.85
N ASP A 363 4.18 -17.19 0.37
CA ASP A 363 4.90 -18.27 1.06
C ASP A 363 5.30 -17.85 2.48
N GLN A 364 5.89 -16.66 2.65
CA GLN A 364 6.17 -16.10 3.98
C GLN A 364 4.90 -15.93 4.83
N LEU A 365 3.77 -15.55 4.22
CA LEU A 365 2.51 -15.43 4.94
C LEU A 365 2.00 -16.79 5.45
N VAL A 366 2.15 -17.85 4.67
CA VAL A 366 1.81 -19.22 5.08
C VAL A 366 2.71 -19.69 6.24
N ASP A 367 3.99 -19.33 6.23
CA ASP A 367 4.90 -19.59 7.37
C ASP A 367 4.46 -18.83 8.64
N HIS A 368 4.00 -17.60 8.48
CA HIS A 368 3.41 -16.82 9.59
C HIS A 368 2.11 -17.45 10.12
N TYR A 369 1.27 -18.02 9.24
CA TYR A 369 0.10 -18.77 9.67
C TYR A 369 0.49 -20.01 10.48
N ALA A 370 1.49 -20.78 10.00
CA ALA A 370 2.03 -21.93 10.73
C ALA A 370 2.58 -21.54 12.11
N THR A 371 3.28 -20.42 12.19
CA THR A 371 3.78 -19.84 13.46
C THR A 371 2.63 -19.53 14.42
N ALA A 372 1.56 -18.88 13.95
CA ALA A 372 0.40 -18.54 14.78
C ALA A 372 -0.33 -19.80 15.27
N MET A 373 -0.48 -20.81 14.42
CA MET A 373 -1.08 -22.11 14.77
C MET A 373 -0.25 -22.85 15.82
N GLY A 374 1.09 -22.86 15.69
CA GLY A 374 2.00 -23.47 16.66
C GLY A 374 1.98 -22.76 18.01
N ALA A 375 1.94 -21.43 18.02
CA ALA A 375 1.83 -20.63 19.25
C ALA A 375 0.52 -20.87 20.00
N ALA A 376 -0.61 -21.00 19.28
CA ALA A 376 -1.90 -21.31 19.88
C ALA A 376 -1.95 -22.70 20.51
N ALA A 377 -1.33 -23.71 19.89
CA ALA A 377 -1.26 -25.08 20.43
C ALA A 377 -0.53 -25.14 21.78
N VAL A 378 0.54 -24.34 21.96
CA VAL A 378 1.31 -24.27 23.22
C VAL A 378 0.53 -23.54 24.33
N SER A 379 -0.36 -22.60 23.97
CA SER A 379 -1.16 -21.83 24.96
C SER A 379 -2.36 -22.61 25.51
N VAL A 380 -2.76 -23.68 24.88
CA VAL A 380 -3.91 -24.55 25.29
C VAL A 380 -3.45 -25.77 26.09
N ALA A 381 -2.19 -26.11 26.05
CA ALA A 381 -1.56 -27.19 26.84
C ALA A 381 -1.04 -26.66 28.17
#